data_8317e62013b6a982ac761c0dbf2d2143
#
_entry.id   8317e62013b6a982ac761c0dbf2d2143
#
_cell.length_a   1.000
_cell.length_b   1.000
_cell.length_c   1.000
_cell.angle_alpha   90.00
_cell.angle_beta   90.00
_cell.angle_gamma   90.00
#
_symmetry.space_group_name_H-M   'P 1'
#
loop_
_entity.id
_entity.type
_entity.pdbx_description
1 polymer ?
#
loop_
_entity_poly.entity_id
_entity_poly.type
_entity_poly.pdbx_seq_one_letter_code
_entity_poly.pdbx_strand_id
1 'polypeptide(L)'
;MDFLKKGSVGEIHDFVESYLYNLNEAMNSTMFCNYVILNIRFAVLSYVENSGMDMETYLEEIGRYAQNVHMQKDEVFEYFVHMLHAAISMRDALNSSQSSKS
;
A
#
# COMPACT_ATOMS: atom_id res chain seq x y z
N MET A 1 -1.49 -7.54 7.26
CA MET A 1 -0.97 -6.23 7.70
C MET A 1 -2.06 -5.50 8.49
N ASP A 2 -1.84 -5.40 9.78
CA ASP A 2 -2.84 -4.81 10.67
C ASP A 2 -3.11 -3.33 10.39
N PHE A 3 -2.11 -2.62 9.88
CA PHE A 3 -2.27 -1.21 9.57
C PHE A 3 -3.41 -0.96 8.59
N LEU A 4 -3.58 -1.85 7.61
CA LEU A 4 -4.65 -1.71 6.62
C LEU A 4 -6.04 -1.78 7.25
N LYS A 5 -6.15 -2.47 8.39
CA LYS A 5 -7.43 -2.59 9.08
C LYS A 5 -7.71 -1.42 10.01
N LYS A 6 -6.68 -0.86 10.63
CA LYS A 6 -6.83 0.11 11.72
C LYS A 6 -6.25 1.47 11.42
N GLY A 7 -5.34 1.57 10.47
CA GLY A 7 -4.66 2.82 10.16
C GLY A 7 -5.55 3.80 9.40
N SER A 8 -5.12 5.06 9.40
CA SER A 8 -5.80 6.11 8.66
C SER A 8 -4.87 6.73 7.63
N VAL A 9 -5.45 7.47 6.68
CA VAL A 9 -4.67 8.15 5.63
C VAL A 9 -3.60 9.04 6.23
N GLY A 10 -3.92 9.73 7.32
CA GLY A 10 -2.95 10.64 7.97
C GLY A 10 -1.78 9.94 8.61
N GLU A 11 -1.89 8.63 8.86
CA GLU A 11 -0.83 7.86 9.51
C GLU A 11 0.08 7.10 8.52
N ILE A 12 -0.27 7.12 7.22
CA ILE A 12 0.42 6.31 6.22
C ILE A 12 1.90 6.68 6.14
N HIS A 13 2.20 7.97 6.06
CA HIS A 13 3.57 8.45 5.93
C HIS A 13 4.46 7.96 7.06
N ASP A 14 3.99 8.12 8.28
CA ASP A 14 4.75 7.70 9.47
C ASP A 14 4.93 6.20 9.50
N PHE A 15 3.90 5.46 9.13
CA PHE A 15 3.99 4.00 9.10
C PHE A 15 5.02 3.52 8.09
N VAL A 16 4.98 4.06 6.87
CA VAL A 16 5.90 3.65 5.82
C VAL A 16 7.33 4.05 6.18
N GLU A 17 7.51 5.25 6.72
CA GLU A 17 8.82 5.71 7.13
C GLU A 17 9.44 4.79 8.18
N SER A 18 8.67 4.44 9.21
CA SER A 18 9.14 3.53 10.26
C SER A 18 9.46 2.14 9.71
N TYR A 19 8.60 1.65 8.82
CA TYR A 19 8.80 0.33 8.24
C TYR A 19 10.10 0.25 7.45
N LEU A 20 10.32 1.23 6.58
CA LEU A 20 11.51 1.25 5.73
C LEU A 20 12.78 1.63 6.49
N TYR A 21 12.63 2.42 7.56
CA TYR A 21 13.77 2.76 8.40
C TYR A 21 14.42 1.50 8.99
N ASN A 22 13.61 0.57 9.44
CA ASN A 22 14.10 -0.69 10.00
C ASN A 22 14.83 -1.56 8.97
N LEU A 23 14.61 -1.30 7.69
CA LEU A 23 15.22 -2.04 6.60
C LEU A 23 16.30 -1.24 5.87
N ASN A 24 16.74 -0.12 6.44
CA ASN A 24 17.52 0.89 5.74
C ASN A 24 18.75 0.34 5.01
N GLU A 25 19.57 -0.46 5.70
CA GLU A 25 20.79 -1.02 5.09
C GLU A 25 20.46 -1.98 3.96
N ALA A 26 19.46 -2.83 4.17
CA ALA A 26 19.05 -3.80 3.16
C ALA A 26 18.46 -3.13 1.92
N MET A 27 17.86 -1.94 2.08
CA MET A 27 17.27 -1.20 0.96
C MET A 27 18.30 -0.66 -0.03
N ASN A 28 19.58 -0.74 0.28
CA ASN A 28 20.63 -0.40 -0.66
C ASN A 28 20.77 -1.45 -1.77
N SER A 29 20.22 -2.63 -1.58
CA SER A 29 20.21 -3.69 -2.59
C SER A 29 18.97 -3.57 -3.49
N THR A 30 19.18 -3.48 -4.80
CA THR A 30 18.07 -3.42 -5.75
C THR A 30 17.22 -4.69 -5.67
N MET A 31 17.87 -5.83 -5.51
CA MET A 31 17.16 -7.11 -5.37
C MET A 31 16.25 -7.10 -4.14
N PHE A 32 16.75 -6.56 -3.03
CA PHE A 32 15.97 -6.50 -1.80
C PHE A 32 14.81 -5.51 -1.94
N CYS A 33 15.01 -4.39 -2.63
CA CYS A 33 13.93 -3.45 -2.88
C CYS A 33 12.79 -4.12 -3.66
N ASN A 34 13.12 -4.89 -4.67
CA ASN A 34 12.12 -5.63 -5.44
C ASN A 34 11.39 -6.64 -4.56
N TYR A 35 12.13 -7.30 -3.68
CA TYR A 35 11.53 -8.26 -2.74
C TYR A 35 10.54 -7.58 -1.81
N VAL A 36 10.91 -6.41 -1.28
CA VAL A 36 10.03 -5.65 -0.39
C VAL A 36 8.75 -5.23 -1.12
N ILE A 37 8.89 -4.75 -2.35
CA ILE A 37 7.73 -4.33 -3.15
C ILE A 37 6.79 -5.51 -3.39
N LEU A 38 7.32 -6.67 -3.71
CA LEU A 38 6.49 -7.85 -3.94
C LEU A 38 5.74 -8.26 -2.68
N ASN A 39 6.41 -8.21 -1.53
CA ASN A 39 5.76 -8.54 -0.25
C ASN A 39 4.66 -7.55 0.10
N ILE A 40 4.93 -6.28 -0.05
CA ILE A 40 3.93 -5.23 0.22
C ILE A 40 2.74 -5.40 -0.70
N ARG A 41 3.01 -5.57 -1.98
CA ARG A 41 1.98 -5.74 -2.99
C ARG A 41 1.09 -6.93 -2.67
N PHE A 42 1.70 -8.06 -2.34
CA PHE A 42 0.96 -9.26 -2.00
C PHE A 42 0.08 -9.05 -0.77
N ALA A 43 0.63 -8.43 0.26
CA ALA A 43 -0.12 -8.18 1.49
C ALA A 43 -1.33 -7.26 1.26
N VAL A 44 -1.13 -6.19 0.49
CA VAL A 44 -2.21 -5.24 0.22
C VAL A 44 -3.26 -5.86 -0.68
N LEU A 45 -2.85 -6.59 -1.72
CA LEU A 45 -3.80 -7.24 -2.61
C LEU A 45 -4.64 -8.30 -1.88
N SER A 46 -4.01 -9.04 -0.96
CA SER A 46 -4.74 -10.00 -0.15
C SER A 46 -5.78 -9.31 0.73
N TYR A 47 -5.42 -8.16 1.29
CA TYR A 47 -6.36 -7.40 2.10
C TYR A 47 -7.55 -6.91 1.27
N VAL A 48 -7.28 -6.37 0.08
CA VAL A 48 -8.33 -5.86 -0.81
C VAL A 48 -9.29 -6.98 -1.19
N GLU A 49 -8.74 -8.14 -1.57
CA GLU A 49 -9.54 -9.29 -1.94
C GLU A 49 -10.42 -9.78 -0.80
N ASN A 50 -9.83 -9.91 0.38
CA ASN A 50 -10.55 -10.43 1.55
C ASN A 50 -11.58 -9.46 2.10
N SER A 51 -11.42 -8.17 1.80
CA SER A 51 -12.34 -7.14 2.27
C SER A 51 -13.55 -6.94 1.35
N GLY A 52 -13.58 -7.63 0.22
CA GLY A 52 -14.69 -7.50 -0.73
C GLY A 52 -14.64 -6.21 -1.55
N MET A 53 -13.52 -5.51 -1.53
CA MET A 53 -13.35 -4.33 -2.35
C MET A 53 -13.10 -4.71 -3.81
N ASP A 54 -13.36 -3.75 -4.72
CA ASP A 54 -13.20 -4.00 -6.14
C ASP A 54 -11.70 -4.06 -6.51
N MET A 55 -11.22 -5.27 -6.73
CA MET A 55 -9.81 -5.51 -7.08
C MET A 55 -9.42 -4.80 -8.38
N GLU A 56 -10.33 -4.80 -9.35
CA GLU A 56 -10.07 -4.19 -10.65
C GLU A 56 -9.82 -2.69 -10.51
N THR A 57 -10.66 -2.01 -9.75
CA THR A 57 -10.50 -0.57 -9.48
C THR A 57 -9.18 -0.32 -8.75
N TYR A 58 -8.84 -1.17 -7.78
CA TYR A 58 -7.61 -1.01 -7.03
C TYR A 58 -6.40 -1.16 -7.94
N LEU A 59 -6.41 -2.17 -8.82
CA LEU A 59 -5.29 -2.40 -9.73
C LEU A 59 -5.12 -1.27 -10.74
N GLU A 60 -6.21 -0.67 -11.19
CA GLU A 60 -6.13 0.49 -12.08
C GLU A 60 -5.48 1.68 -11.38
N GLU A 61 -5.86 1.94 -10.13
CA GLU A 61 -5.29 3.02 -9.34
C GLU A 61 -3.79 2.85 -9.16
N ILE A 62 -3.35 1.64 -8.81
CA ILE A 62 -1.94 1.37 -8.61
C ILE A 62 -1.18 1.38 -9.92
N GLY A 63 -1.79 0.89 -10.98
CA GLY A 63 -1.13 0.77 -12.28
C GLY A 63 -0.62 2.09 -12.81
N ARG A 64 -1.23 3.19 -12.43
CA ARG A 64 -0.78 4.51 -12.83
C ARG A 64 0.58 4.87 -12.25
N TYR A 65 0.93 4.27 -11.12
CA TYR A 65 2.18 4.55 -10.42
C TYR A 65 3.23 3.48 -10.63
N ALA A 66 2.85 2.30 -11.11
CA ALA A 66 3.71 1.14 -11.18
C ALA A 66 4.33 0.92 -12.57
N GLN A 67 4.40 1.95 -13.40
CA GLN A 67 4.88 1.80 -14.76
C GLN A 67 6.39 1.65 -14.86
N ASN A 68 7.13 2.02 -13.84
CA ASN A 68 8.58 1.92 -13.84
C ASN A 68 9.03 0.70 -13.06
N VAL A 69 9.82 -0.14 -13.73
CA VAL A 69 10.24 -1.43 -13.21
C VAL A 69 11.45 -1.32 -12.29
N HIS A 70 12.19 -0.22 -12.37
CA HIS A 70 13.42 -0.05 -11.59
C HIS A 70 13.14 0.83 -10.39
N MET A 71 12.81 0.20 -9.26
CA MET A 71 12.53 0.95 -8.06
C MET A 71 13.79 1.10 -7.20
N GLN A 72 14.17 2.33 -6.99
CA GLN A 72 15.18 2.69 -6.03
C GLN A 72 14.52 3.00 -4.70
N LYS A 73 15.35 3.20 -3.67
CA LYS A 73 14.87 3.40 -2.31
C LYS A 73 13.76 4.44 -2.18
N ASP A 74 13.93 5.58 -2.84
CA ASP A 74 12.94 6.67 -2.76
C ASP A 74 11.64 6.29 -3.46
N GLU A 75 11.75 5.57 -4.57
CA GLU A 75 10.58 5.12 -5.32
C GLU A 75 9.79 4.07 -4.55
N VAL A 76 10.50 3.21 -3.79
CA VAL A 76 9.84 2.22 -2.94
C VAL A 76 8.98 2.91 -1.89
N PHE A 77 9.50 3.98 -1.28
CA PHE A 77 8.75 4.73 -0.29
C PHE A 77 7.46 5.27 -0.88
N GLU A 78 7.54 5.94 -2.01
CA GLU A 78 6.35 6.53 -2.64
C GLU A 78 5.37 5.46 -3.11
N TYR A 79 5.86 4.38 -3.69
CA TYR A 79 5.01 3.29 -4.14
C TYR A 79 4.25 2.69 -2.95
N PHE A 80 4.94 2.47 -1.85
CA PHE A 80 4.32 1.93 -0.64
C PHE A 80 3.22 2.87 -0.13
N VAL A 81 3.51 4.17 -0.07
CA VAL A 81 2.54 5.17 0.35
C VAL A 81 1.30 5.13 -0.55
N HIS A 82 1.50 5.09 -1.86
CA HIS A 82 0.38 5.06 -2.81
C HIS A 82 -0.45 3.80 -2.68
N MET A 83 0.19 2.65 -2.49
CA MET A 83 -0.54 1.40 -2.31
C MET A 83 -1.43 1.43 -1.08
N LEU A 84 -0.89 1.90 0.04
CA LEU A 84 -1.65 2.00 1.27
C LEU A 84 -2.75 3.06 1.17
N HIS A 85 -2.43 4.19 0.57
CA HIS A 85 -3.40 5.26 0.41
C HIS A 85 -4.61 4.80 -0.39
N ALA A 86 -4.37 4.13 -1.51
CA ALA A 86 -5.45 3.63 -2.35
C ALA A 86 -6.32 2.62 -1.60
N ALA A 87 -5.69 1.68 -0.90
CA ALA A 87 -6.42 0.65 -0.16
C ALA A 87 -7.23 1.25 0.99
N ILE A 88 -6.64 2.16 1.75
CA ILE A 88 -7.32 2.77 2.90
C ILE A 88 -8.42 3.70 2.43
N SER A 89 -8.21 4.45 1.35
CA SER A 89 -9.25 5.31 0.79
C SER A 89 -10.45 4.50 0.33
N MET A 90 -10.23 3.37 -0.32
CA MET A 90 -11.32 2.48 -0.73
C MET A 90 -12.04 1.88 0.48
N ARG A 91 -11.28 1.49 1.51
CA ARG A 91 -11.87 0.99 2.74
C ARG A 91 -12.76 2.04 3.38
N ASP A 92 -12.28 3.28 3.48
CA ASP A 92 -13.04 4.35 4.11
C ASP A 92 -14.30 4.68 3.31
N ALA A 93 -14.20 4.67 1.98
CA ALA A 93 -15.35 4.90 1.13
C ALA A 93 -16.41 3.81 1.33
N LEU A 94 -15.99 2.56 1.44
CA LEU A 94 -16.89 1.45 1.67
C LEU A 94 -17.58 1.57 3.02
N ASN A 95 -16.81 1.88 4.06
CA ASN A 95 -17.36 2.05 5.41
C ASN A 95 -18.32 3.23 5.49
N SER A 96 -17.98 4.33 4.82
CA SER A 96 -18.85 5.51 4.78
C SER A 96 -20.16 5.20 4.08
N SER A 97 -20.10 4.45 2.98
CA SER A 97 -21.31 4.04 2.26
C SER A 97 -22.19 3.15 3.12
N GLN A 98 -21.60 2.24 3.89
CA GLN A 98 -22.37 1.38 4.80
C GLN A 98 -22.98 2.18 5.94
N SER A 99 -22.26 3.15 6.47
CA SER A 99 -22.75 4.00 7.54
C SER A 99 -23.93 4.83 7.11
N SER A 100 -23.94 5.30 5.88
CA SER A 100 -25.02 6.15 5.38
C SER A 100 -26.34 5.40 5.17
N LYS A 101 -26.29 4.09 5.19
CA LYS A 101 -27.48 3.25 5.03
C LYS A 101 -28.16 2.91 6.34
N SER A 102 -27.53 3.19 7.42
CA SER A 102 -28.11 2.97 8.74
C SER A 102 -28.89 4.19 9.22
#